data_bc496326b486b74fb054abfe9ec94c0a
#
_entry.id   bc496326b486b74fb054abfe9ec94c0a
#
_cell.length_a   1.000
_cell.length_b   1.000
_cell.length_c   1.000
_cell.angle_alpha   90.00
_cell.angle_beta   90.00
_cell.angle_gamma   90.00
#
_symmetry.space_group_name_H-M   'P 1'
#
loop_
_entity.id
_entity.type
_entity.pdbx_description
1 polymer ?
#
loop_
_entity_poly.entity_id
_entity_poly.type
_entity_poly.pdbx_seq_one_letter_code
_entity_poly.pdbx_strand_id
1 'polypeptide(L)'
;MRVVVASDKFKGTASARELTAAIVDALVDAGHDAVAAPMADGGEGFLDVLGGANRTDTVTGPLGDLVDAPWRISRGVAVIEMAAASGLMLVGGSDENDPVAASTYGTGELISLAVESGARRVLVGVGGSATTDGGIGALRALHPTQRFRGVDLIVACDVRTRFVDAADVFAPQKGATPAQVKLLHGRLKRLAQVYEEETGVVVGNIEGSGAAGGLAGGLASIGAELVSGFELVADEIGLD
;
A
#
# COMPACT_ATOMS: atom_id res chain seq x y z
N MET A 1 -7.43 34.03 12.62
CA MET A 1 -6.35 33.42 11.81
C MET A 1 -6.94 32.18 11.19
N ARG A 2 -6.68 31.92 9.92
CA ARG A 2 -7.09 30.66 9.26
C ARG A 2 -6.00 29.63 9.46
N VAL A 3 -6.35 28.43 9.94
CA VAL A 3 -5.44 27.34 10.26
C VAL A 3 -5.90 26.09 9.49
N VAL A 4 -4.98 25.43 8.82
CA VAL A 4 -5.21 24.09 8.25
C VAL A 4 -4.59 23.07 9.19
N VAL A 5 -5.36 22.07 9.59
CA VAL A 5 -4.91 20.97 10.46
C VAL A 5 -4.70 19.73 9.60
N ALA A 6 -3.44 19.43 9.29
CA ALA A 6 -3.01 18.32 8.46
C ALA A 6 -2.27 17.29 9.32
N SER A 7 -3.01 16.42 9.99
CA SER A 7 -2.46 15.43 10.92
C SER A 7 -2.61 14.03 10.36
N ASP A 8 -1.57 13.20 10.50
CA ASP A 8 -1.65 11.77 10.35
C ASP A 8 -2.14 11.12 11.67
N LYS A 9 -2.43 9.82 11.63
CA LYS A 9 -2.87 9.01 12.77
C LYS A 9 -1.83 8.95 13.89
N PHE A 10 -2.30 8.76 15.12
CA PHE A 10 -1.49 8.24 16.22
C PHE A 10 -1.72 6.73 16.34
N LYS A 11 -0.80 5.96 15.77
CA LYS A 11 -0.91 4.51 15.65
C LYS A 11 -1.36 3.84 16.95
N GLY A 12 -2.48 3.11 16.89
CA GLY A 12 -3.07 2.41 18.04
C GLY A 12 -3.81 3.31 19.04
N THR A 13 -3.95 4.63 18.78
CA THR A 13 -4.58 5.58 19.70
C THR A 13 -5.73 6.36 19.06
N ALA A 14 -5.50 7.01 17.91
CA ALA A 14 -6.50 7.79 17.22
C ALA A 14 -6.26 7.77 15.70
N SER A 15 -7.33 7.73 14.93
CA SER A 15 -7.28 7.91 13.48
C SER A 15 -6.90 9.34 13.10
N ALA A 16 -6.42 9.54 11.88
CA ALA A 16 -6.12 10.87 11.36
C ALA A 16 -7.35 11.80 11.41
N ARG A 17 -8.54 11.27 11.12
CA ARG A 17 -9.81 12.02 11.19
C ARG A 17 -10.17 12.44 12.59
N GLU A 18 -10.12 11.51 13.56
CA GLU A 18 -10.44 11.82 14.97
C GLU A 18 -9.49 12.87 15.53
N LEU A 19 -8.19 12.70 15.30
CA LEU A 19 -7.19 13.65 15.77
C LEU A 19 -7.37 15.03 15.14
N THR A 20 -7.54 15.07 13.82
CA THR A 20 -7.73 16.33 13.09
C THR A 20 -9.00 17.04 13.55
N ALA A 21 -10.11 16.32 13.73
CA ALA A 21 -11.36 16.89 14.24
C ALA A 21 -11.20 17.48 15.63
N ALA A 22 -10.59 16.76 16.56
CA ALA A 22 -10.35 17.25 17.93
C ALA A 22 -9.49 18.53 17.97
N ILE A 23 -8.47 18.63 17.09
CA ILE A 23 -7.64 19.82 16.99
C ILE A 23 -8.43 20.99 16.39
N VAL A 24 -9.23 20.74 15.34
CA VAL A 24 -10.09 21.76 14.71
C VAL A 24 -11.08 22.32 15.74
N ASP A 25 -11.76 21.45 16.49
CA ASP A 25 -12.73 21.87 17.53
C ASP A 25 -12.07 22.78 18.56
N ALA A 26 -10.90 22.41 19.09
CA ALA A 26 -10.15 23.21 20.04
C ALA A 26 -9.72 24.58 19.47
N LEU A 27 -9.34 24.64 18.18
CA LEU A 27 -8.99 25.90 17.51
C LEU A 27 -10.20 26.80 17.29
N VAL A 28 -11.34 26.24 16.93
CA VAL A 28 -12.61 26.97 16.76
C VAL A 28 -13.06 27.53 18.09
N ASP A 29 -13.01 26.76 19.18
CA ASP A 29 -13.33 27.22 20.55
C ASP A 29 -12.40 28.38 21.00
N ALA A 30 -11.16 28.36 20.53
CA ALA A 30 -10.20 29.43 20.75
C ALA A 30 -10.39 30.67 19.83
N GLY A 31 -11.43 30.67 18.99
CA GLY A 31 -11.77 31.81 18.10
C GLY A 31 -10.97 31.84 16.78
N HIS A 32 -10.42 30.72 16.34
CA HIS A 32 -9.73 30.62 15.06
C HIS A 32 -10.65 30.05 13.98
N ASP A 33 -10.38 30.37 12.72
CA ASP A 33 -10.97 29.71 11.54
C ASP A 33 -10.08 28.49 11.22
N ALA A 34 -10.59 27.26 11.47
CA ALA A 34 -9.82 26.04 11.29
C ALA A 34 -10.48 25.08 10.28
N VAL A 35 -9.65 24.46 9.45
CA VAL A 35 -10.07 23.51 8.41
C VAL A 35 -9.36 22.18 8.62
N ALA A 36 -10.12 21.07 8.60
CA ALA A 36 -9.60 19.73 8.69
C ALA A 36 -9.04 19.25 7.35
N ALA A 37 -7.82 18.73 7.37
CA ALA A 37 -7.16 18.06 6.24
C ALA A 37 -6.43 16.82 6.76
N PRO A 38 -7.16 15.73 7.16
CA PRO A 38 -6.52 14.52 7.67
C PRO A 38 -5.61 13.91 6.60
N MET A 39 -4.43 13.44 7.03
CA MET A 39 -3.37 12.94 6.15
C MET A 39 -3.12 11.45 6.37
N ALA A 40 -2.46 10.82 5.39
CA ALA A 40 -1.95 9.45 5.49
C ALA A 40 -0.70 9.29 4.61
N ASP A 41 0.19 8.40 5.05
CA ASP A 41 1.48 8.10 4.41
C ASP A 41 1.43 6.94 3.39
N GLY A 42 0.23 6.50 2.97
CA GLY A 42 0.05 5.28 2.17
C GLY A 42 -0.06 4.00 3.01
N GLY A 43 -0.04 4.13 4.34
CA GLY A 43 -0.31 3.05 5.29
C GLY A 43 -1.77 2.99 5.73
N GLU A 44 -1.99 2.48 6.95
CA GLU A 44 -3.30 2.41 7.58
C GLU A 44 -3.97 3.79 7.64
N GLY A 45 -5.25 3.87 7.23
CA GLY A 45 -6.02 5.10 7.17
C GLY A 45 -5.96 5.81 5.81
N PHE A 46 -5.15 5.34 4.86
CA PHE A 46 -5.08 5.88 3.51
C PHE A 46 -6.45 5.84 2.81
N LEU A 47 -7.13 4.70 2.88
CA LEU A 47 -8.48 4.53 2.34
C LEU A 47 -9.50 5.45 3.05
N ASP A 48 -9.41 5.56 4.39
CA ASP A 48 -10.32 6.41 5.16
C ASP A 48 -10.17 7.88 4.78
N VAL A 49 -8.95 8.40 4.75
CA VAL A 49 -8.65 9.80 4.41
C VAL A 49 -9.15 10.14 2.99
N LEU A 50 -9.01 9.23 2.04
CA LEU A 50 -9.47 9.39 0.65
C LEU A 50 -10.94 9.04 0.44
N GLY A 51 -11.76 9.07 1.49
CA GLY A 51 -13.22 9.05 1.41
C GLY A 51 -13.88 7.77 1.94
N GLY A 52 -13.11 6.85 2.49
CA GLY A 52 -13.59 5.60 3.09
C GLY A 52 -14.05 4.56 2.09
N ALA A 53 -14.17 3.31 2.54
CA ALA A 53 -14.62 2.20 1.71
C ALA A 53 -16.06 2.39 1.21
N ASN A 54 -16.33 2.00 -0.02
CA ASN A 54 -17.67 1.87 -0.59
C ASN A 54 -17.89 0.55 -1.34
N ARG A 55 -16.88 -0.32 -1.29
CA ARG A 55 -16.87 -1.70 -1.81
C ARG A 55 -16.22 -2.61 -0.79
N THR A 56 -16.63 -3.87 -0.83
CA THR A 56 -15.97 -4.97 -0.13
C THR A 56 -16.06 -6.19 -1.01
N ASP A 57 -14.93 -6.80 -1.31
CA ASP A 57 -14.86 -8.02 -2.09
C ASP A 57 -14.07 -9.08 -1.34
N THR A 58 -14.46 -10.34 -1.52
CA THR A 58 -13.75 -11.48 -0.95
C THR A 58 -12.58 -11.85 -1.86
N VAL A 59 -11.37 -11.79 -1.32
CA VAL A 59 -10.10 -12.06 -2.04
C VAL A 59 -9.20 -13.00 -1.24
N THR A 60 -8.12 -13.44 -1.85
CA THR A 60 -7.13 -14.30 -1.20
C THR A 60 -6.31 -13.52 -0.17
N GLY A 61 -6.33 -13.95 1.07
CA GLY A 61 -5.49 -13.42 2.15
C GLY A 61 -4.01 -13.81 2.03
N PRO A 62 -3.17 -13.30 2.94
CA PRO A 62 -1.71 -13.49 2.84
C PRO A 62 -1.27 -14.95 2.83
N LEU A 63 -1.94 -15.82 3.60
CA LEU A 63 -1.61 -17.25 3.72
C LEU A 63 -2.57 -18.16 2.96
N GLY A 64 -3.44 -17.59 2.09
CA GLY A 64 -4.31 -18.33 1.20
C GLY A 64 -5.75 -18.47 1.68
N ASP A 65 -6.07 -18.11 2.91
CA ASP A 65 -7.46 -18.03 3.40
C ASP A 65 -8.19 -16.87 2.72
N LEU A 66 -9.52 -17.00 2.54
CA LEU A 66 -10.32 -15.91 1.97
C LEU A 66 -10.57 -14.83 3.02
N VAL A 67 -10.45 -13.57 2.59
CA VAL A 67 -10.68 -12.39 3.42
C VAL A 67 -11.60 -11.40 2.72
N ASP A 68 -12.44 -10.71 3.47
CA ASP A 68 -13.25 -9.61 2.98
C ASP A 68 -12.44 -8.32 3.03
N ALA A 69 -12.08 -7.79 1.87
CA ALA A 69 -11.21 -6.64 1.73
C ALA A 69 -12.00 -5.40 1.32
N PRO A 70 -12.09 -4.38 2.18
CA PRO A 70 -12.70 -3.10 1.84
C PRO A 70 -11.79 -2.29 0.91
N TRP A 71 -12.41 -1.60 -0.04
CA TRP A 71 -11.77 -0.68 -0.96
C TRP A 71 -12.77 0.38 -1.46
N ARG A 72 -12.34 1.30 -2.26
CA ARG A 72 -13.17 2.38 -2.80
C ARG A 72 -13.02 2.50 -4.30
N ILE A 73 -14.12 2.86 -4.98
CA ILE A 73 -14.08 3.41 -6.34
C ILE A 73 -15.03 4.61 -6.44
N SER A 74 -14.56 5.71 -7.01
CA SER A 74 -15.36 6.90 -7.26
C SER A 74 -14.81 7.64 -8.47
N ARG A 75 -15.70 7.99 -9.42
CA ARG A 75 -15.35 8.77 -10.64
C ARG A 75 -14.17 8.19 -11.43
N GLY A 76 -14.05 6.86 -11.46
CA GLY A 76 -12.96 6.19 -12.18
C GLY A 76 -11.61 6.13 -11.43
N VAL A 77 -11.56 6.60 -10.18
CA VAL A 77 -10.41 6.44 -9.28
C VAL A 77 -10.72 5.37 -8.25
N ALA A 78 -9.86 4.37 -8.14
CA ALA A 78 -9.92 3.36 -7.09
C ALA A 78 -8.85 3.64 -6.02
N VAL A 79 -9.18 3.36 -4.76
CA VAL A 79 -8.28 3.46 -3.61
C VAL A 79 -8.26 2.11 -2.90
N ILE A 80 -7.07 1.55 -2.75
CA ILE A 80 -6.82 0.23 -2.16
C ILE A 80 -5.73 0.38 -1.09
N GLU A 81 -6.00 -0.10 0.12
CA GLU A 81 -4.93 -0.42 1.08
C GLU A 81 -4.54 -1.89 0.90
N MET A 82 -3.28 -2.15 0.56
CA MET A 82 -2.81 -3.52 0.40
C MET A 82 -2.98 -4.36 1.66
N ALA A 83 -2.98 -3.72 2.83
CA ALA A 83 -3.18 -4.38 4.12
C ALA A 83 -4.57 -5.02 4.27
N ALA A 84 -5.57 -4.58 3.51
CA ALA A 84 -6.91 -5.17 3.49
C ALA A 84 -6.92 -6.60 2.89
N ALA A 85 -5.95 -6.93 2.02
CA ALA A 85 -5.84 -8.25 1.38
C ALA A 85 -4.53 -8.98 1.72
N SER A 86 -3.46 -8.25 2.06
CA SER A 86 -2.12 -8.82 2.24
C SER A 86 -1.44 -8.31 3.52
N GLY A 87 -2.25 -7.89 4.51
CA GLY A 87 -1.81 -7.24 5.74
C GLY A 87 -1.38 -8.20 6.84
N LEU A 88 -0.48 -7.74 7.70
CA LEU A 88 0.05 -8.50 8.82
C LEU A 88 -1.03 -8.81 9.89
N MET A 89 -1.99 -7.91 10.06
CA MET A 89 -3.06 -8.11 11.04
C MET A 89 -4.06 -9.20 10.62
N LEU A 90 -4.18 -9.50 9.31
CA LEU A 90 -5.04 -10.59 8.81
C LEU A 90 -4.55 -11.98 9.24
N VAL A 91 -3.28 -12.08 9.55
CA VAL A 91 -2.63 -13.34 9.99
C VAL A 91 -2.34 -13.37 11.50
N GLY A 92 -2.90 -12.44 12.27
CA GLY A 92 -2.72 -12.40 13.74
C GLY A 92 -1.42 -11.71 14.21
N GLY A 93 -0.69 -11.05 13.31
CA GLY A 93 0.56 -10.36 13.64
C GLY A 93 1.82 -11.15 13.27
N SER A 94 2.97 -10.66 13.74
CA SER A 94 4.29 -11.23 13.38
C SER A 94 4.50 -12.66 13.87
N ASP A 95 3.91 -13.01 15.00
CA ASP A 95 4.13 -14.29 15.66
C ASP A 95 3.34 -15.44 14.97
N GLU A 96 2.24 -15.10 14.31
CA GLU A 96 1.37 -16.05 13.59
C GLU A 96 1.65 -16.04 12.08
N ASN A 97 2.46 -15.11 11.57
CA ASN A 97 2.77 -14.99 10.15
C ASN A 97 3.76 -16.05 9.68
N ASP A 98 3.61 -16.51 8.44
CA ASP A 98 4.68 -17.19 7.69
C ASP A 98 5.27 -16.22 6.64
N PRO A 99 6.38 -15.52 6.98
CA PRO A 99 6.98 -14.53 6.10
C PRO A 99 7.50 -15.08 4.76
N VAL A 100 7.69 -16.41 4.68
CA VAL A 100 8.21 -17.10 3.49
C VAL A 100 7.08 -17.51 2.55
N ALA A 101 5.90 -17.81 3.11
CA ALA A 101 4.70 -18.21 2.37
C ALA A 101 3.77 -17.04 2.03
N ALA A 102 3.78 -15.99 2.86
CA ALA A 102 2.87 -14.85 2.71
C ALA A 102 2.97 -14.21 1.32
N SER A 103 1.81 -14.00 0.68
CA SER A 103 1.68 -13.59 -0.72
C SER A 103 0.87 -12.30 -0.87
N THR A 104 1.23 -11.51 -1.86
CA THR A 104 0.49 -10.32 -2.30
C THR A 104 -0.64 -10.62 -3.29
N TYR A 105 -1.01 -11.89 -3.49
CA TYR A 105 -1.96 -12.31 -4.52
C TYR A 105 -3.30 -11.57 -4.41
N GLY A 106 -3.89 -11.49 -3.22
CA GLY A 106 -5.17 -10.80 -3.00
C GLY A 106 -5.11 -9.29 -3.27
N THR A 107 -3.95 -8.64 -3.05
CA THR A 107 -3.77 -7.24 -3.49
C THR A 107 -3.89 -7.13 -5.01
N GLY A 108 -3.32 -8.08 -5.76
CA GLY A 108 -3.48 -8.14 -7.21
C GLY A 108 -4.92 -8.39 -7.64
N GLU A 109 -5.67 -9.24 -6.92
CA GLU A 109 -7.10 -9.46 -7.16
C GLU A 109 -7.90 -8.15 -6.97
N LEU A 110 -7.64 -7.39 -5.90
CA LEU A 110 -8.30 -6.08 -5.68
C LEU A 110 -8.01 -5.09 -6.80
N ILE A 111 -6.77 -5.01 -7.27
CA ILE A 111 -6.40 -4.15 -8.42
C ILE A 111 -7.15 -4.61 -9.68
N SER A 112 -7.26 -5.90 -9.93
CA SER A 112 -8.05 -6.46 -11.03
C SER A 112 -9.51 -6.06 -10.95
N LEU A 113 -10.14 -6.26 -9.79
CA LEU A 113 -11.55 -5.92 -9.52
C LEU A 113 -11.80 -4.42 -9.71
N ALA A 114 -10.86 -3.57 -9.28
CA ALA A 114 -10.95 -2.13 -9.47
C ALA A 114 -10.99 -1.77 -10.96
N VAL A 115 -10.10 -2.33 -11.77
CA VAL A 115 -10.06 -2.08 -13.23
C VAL A 115 -11.28 -2.66 -13.93
N GLU A 116 -11.73 -3.85 -13.58
CA GLU A 116 -12.96 -4.47 -14.08
C GLU A 116 -14.22 -3.65 -13.71
N SER A 117 -14.17 -2.96 -12.57
CA SER A 117 -15.21 -2.00 -12.15
C SER A 117 -15.14 -0.63 -12.83
N GLY A 118 -14.19 -0.45 -13.77
CA GLY A 118 -14.05 0.75 -14.59
C GLY A 118 -13.09 1.80 -14.05
N ALA A 119 -12.22 1.45 -13.08
CA ALA A 119 -11.15 2.34 -12.66
C ALA A 119 -10.15 2.58 -13.81
N ARG A 120 -9.78 3.84 -13.98
CA ARG A 120 -8.72 4.29 -14.89
C ARG A 120 -7.49 4.78 -14.15
N ARG A 121 -7.64 5.02 -12.86
CA ARG A 121 -6.58 5.37 -11.93
C ARG A 121 -6.76 4.54 -10.66
N VAL A 122 -5.70 3.87 -10.22
CA VAL A 122 -5.71 2.99 -9.05
C VAL A 122 -4.62 3.44 -8.10
N LEU A 123 -5.00 3.89 -6.92
CA LEU A 123 -4.12 4.33 -5.84
C LEU A 123 -3.95 3.17 -4.87
N VAL A 124 -2.72 2.71 -4.66
CA VAL A 124 -2.41 1.58 -3.78
C VAL A 124 -1.53 2.04 -2.63
N GLY A 125 -2.07 2.07 -1.43
CA GLY A 125 -1.31 2.29 -0.21
C GLY A 125 -0.62 1.00 0.24
N VAL A 126 0.70 1.05 0.49
CA VAL A 126 1.50 -0.17 0.70
C VAL A 126 2.01 -0.36 2.13
N GLY A 127 1.38 0.26 3.13
CA GLY A 127 1.69 0.04 4.54
C GLY A 127 1.10 -1.27 5.12
N GLY A 128 1.61 -1.73 6.27
CA GLY A 128 1.02 -2.81 7.06
C GLY A 128 1.14 -4.23 6.50
N SER A 129 2.02 -4.49 5.54
CA SER A 129 2.14 -5.77 4.82
C SER A 129 2.64 -6.95 5.68
N ALA A 130 2.09 -8.16 5.45
CA ALA A 130 2.61 -9.45 5.93
C ALA A 130 3.75 -9.98 5.06
N THR A 131 3.83 -9.54 3.83
CA THR A 131 4.50 -10.19 2.69
C THR A 131 5.92 -9.72 2.46
N THR A 132 6.78 -10.59 1.90
CA THR A 132 8.10 -10.26 1.37
C THR A 132 8.33 -11.07 0.08
N ASP A 133 7.31 -11.10 -0.78
CA ASP A 133 7.28 -11.88 -2.02
C ASP A 133 7.70 -11.07 -3.27
N GLY A 134 8.14 -9.82 -3.08
CA GLY A 134 8.54 -8.94 -4.19
C GLY A 134 7.41 -8.55 -5.12
N GLY A 135 6.15 -8.73 -4.71
CA GLY A 135 4.98 -8.44 -5.53
C GLY A 135 4.64 -9.54 -6.55
N ILE A 136 5.36 -10.67 -6.55
CA ILE A 136 5.11 -11.74 -7.55
C ILE A 136 3.69 -12.32 -7.43
N GLY A 137 3.12 -12.39 -6.22
CA GLY A 137 1.74 -12.79 -6.01
C GLY A 137 0.78 -11.87 -6.73
N ALA A 138 0.91 -10.56 -6.52
CA ALA A 138 0.09 -9.55 -7.19
C ALA A 138 0.21 -9.63 -8.71
N LEU A 139 1.43 -9.72 -9.24
CA LEU A 139 1.64 -9.83 -10.69
C LEU A 139 1.00 -11.08 -11.30
N ARG A 140 0.97 -12.20 -10.57
CA ARG A 140 0.26 -13.41 -11.01
C ARG A 140 -1.25 -13.20 -11.09
N ALA A 141 -1.86 -12.54 -10.10
CA ALA A 141 -3.28 -12.19 -10.13
C ALA A 141 -3.62 -11.18 -11.23
N LEU A 142 -2.67 -10.29 -11.55
CA LEU A 142 -2.81 -9.29 -12.60
C LEU A 142 -2.59 -9.84 -14.03
N HIS A 143 -2.09 -11.06 -14.16
CA HIS A 143 -1.84 -11.63 -15.50
C HIS A 143 -3.16 -11.91 -16.27
N PRO A 144 -3.24 -11.57 -17.58
CA PRO A 144 -2.24 -10.91 -18.40
C PRO A 144 -2.20 -9.40 -18.18
N THR A 145 -1.00 -8.84 -17.97
CA THR A 145 -0.81 -7.42 -17.59
C THR A 145 -1.21 -6.42 -18.67
N GLN A 146 -1.39 -6.87 -19.92
CA GLN A 146 -1.82 -6.02 -21.05
C GLN A 146 -3.17 -5.32 -20.81
N ARG A 147 -4.04 -5.90 -19.96
CA ARG A 147 -5.35 -5.32 -19.62
C ARG A 147 -5.26 -4.04 -18.77
N PHE A 148 -4.09 -3.77 -18.18
CA PHE A 148 -3.81 -2.57 -17.41
C PHE A 148 -3.22 -1.42 -18.25
N ARG A 149 -3.06 -1.60 -19.56
CA ARG A 149 -2.62 -0.53 -20.46
C ARG A 149 -3.62 0.62 -20.45
N GLY A 150 -3.12 1.83 -20.14
CA GLY A 150 -3.95 3.04 -20.02
C GLY A 150 -4.68 3.16 -18.68
N VAL A 151 -4.31 2.35 -17.69
CA VAL A 151 -4.66 2.54 -16.28
C VAL A 151 -3.46 3.17 -15.59
N ASP A 152 -3.69 4.29 -14.91
CA ASP A 152 -2.68 4.92 -14.07
C ASP A 152 -2.61 4.17 -12.75
N LEU A 153 -1.59 3.35 -12.57
CA LEU A 153 -1.34 2.62 -11.34
C LEU A 153 -0.32 3.39 -10.50
N ILE A 154 -0.74 3.86 -9.34
CA ILE A 154 0.06 4.72 -8.45
C ILE A 154 0.21 4.04 -7.10
N VAL A 155 1.44 3.92 -6.63
CA VAL A 155 1.79 3.30 -5.35
C VAL A 155 2.24 4.38 -4.37
N ALA A 156 1.46 4.56 -3.31
CA ALA A 156 1.75 5.51 -2.24
C ALA A 156 2.70 4.88 -1.22
N CYS A 157 3.93 5.39 -1.11
CA CYS A 157 4.90 4.93 -0.12
C CYS A 157 5.87 6.04 0.29
N ASP A 158 6.20 6.10 1.57
CA ASP A 158 7.13 7.10 2.13
C ASP A 158 8.46 6.49 2.62
N VAL A 159 8.74 5.25 2.23
CA VAL A 159 10.02 4.60 2.50
C VAL A 159 10.96 4.68 1.30
N ARG A 160 12.26 4.76 1.56
CA ARG A 160 13.30 4.84 0.52
C ARG A 160 14.02 3.51 0.27
N THR A 161 13.62 2.46 0.99
CA THR A 161 14.23 1.13 0.90
C THR A 161 14.15 0.60 -0.53
N ARG A 162 15.26 0.10 -1.03
CA ARG A 162 15.34 -0.51 -2.37
C ARG A 162 14.82 -1.94 -2.34
N PHE A 163 14.47 -2.45 -3.51
CA PHE A 163 13.82 -3.75 -3.69
C PHE A 163 14.55 -4.91 -3.00
N VAL A 164 15.84 -5.03 -3.21
CA VAL A 164 16.63 -6.14 -2.68
C VAL A 164 16.80 -6.06 -1.16
N ASP A 165 16.83 -4.82 -0.63
CA ASP A 165 17.04 -4.57 0.81
C ASP A 165 15.75 -4.78 1.64
N ALA A 166 14.61 -4.95 0.99
CA ALA A 166 13.30 -5.10 1.65
C ALA A 166 13.25 -6.27 2.63
N ALA A 167 13.95 -7.36 2.34
CA ALA A 167 14.01 -8.52 3.23
C ALA A 167 14.76 -8.20 4.53
N ASP A 168 15.92 -7.56 4.42
CA ASP A 168 16.76 -7.23 5.58
C ASP A 168 16.10 -6.17 6.47
N VAL A 169 15.43 -5.19 5.86
CA VAL A 169 14.80 -4.07 6.58
C VAL A 169 13.45 -4.46 7.18
N PHE A 170 12.59 -5.15 6.43
CA PHE A 170 11.19 -5.32 6.82
C PHE A 170 10.78 -6.74 7.21
N ALA A 171 11.51 -7.80 6.78
CA ALA A 171 11.08 -9.16 7.09
C ALA A 171 11.18 -9.50 8.60
N PRO A 172 12.15 -9.00 9.38
CA PRO A 172 12.20 -9.28 10.82
C PRO A 172 10.93 -8.86 11.57
N GLN A 173 10.39 -7.67 11.30
CA GLN A 173 9.15 -7.18 11.93
C GLN A 173 7.89 -7.95 11.50
N LYS A 174 8.01 -8.81 10.49
CA LYS A 174 6.95 -9.71 10.00
C LYS A 174 7.11 -11.14 10.49
N GLY A 175 8.00 -11.37 11.46
CA GLY A 175 8.24 -12.67 12.07
C GLY A 175 9.35 -13.50 11.43
N ALA A 176 10.11 -12.97 10.46
CA ALA A 176 11.18 -13.73 9.82
C ALA A 176 12.39 -13.95 10.74
N THR A 177 12.81 -15.19 10.86
CA THR A 177 14.09 -15.55 11.48
C THR A 177 15.27 -15.09 10.61
N PRO A 178 16.49 -14.95 11.15
CA PRO A 178 17.66 -14.58 10.35
C PRO A 178 17.92 -15.49 9.15
N ALA A 179 17.61 -16.78 9.25
CA ALA A 179 17.72 -17.72 8.14
C ALA A 179 16.67 -17.43 7.03
N GLN A 180 15.45 -17.12 7.43
CA GLN A 180 14.38 -16.73 6.49
C GLN A 180 14.66 -15.38 5.83
N VAL A 181 15.20 -14.40 6.57
CA VAL A 181 15.65 -13.12 5.99
C VAL A 181 16.65 -13.34 4.86
N LYS A 182 17.69 -14.17 5.11
CA LYS A 182 18.67 -14.51 4.09
C LYS A 182 18.06 -15.22 2.86
N LEU A 183 17.10 -16.11 3.09
CA LEU A 183 16.37 -16.79 2.02
C LEU A 183 15.56 -15.77 1.18
N LEU A 184 14.79 -14.90 1.85
CA LEU A 184 13.96 -13.88 1.21
C LEU A 184 14.80 -12.87 0.44
N HIS A 185 15.92 -12.42 0.99
CA HIS A 185 16.89 -11.58 0.28
C HIS A 185 17.36 -12.23 -1.03
N GLY A 186 17.75 -13.52 -0.98
CA GLY A 186 18.14 -14.27 -2.17
C GLY A 186 17.01 -14.36 -3.21
N ARG A 187 15.76 -14.57 -2.77
CA ARG A 187 14.57 -14.58 -3.63
C ARG A 187 14.35 -13.23 -4.30
N LEU A 188 14.39 -12.13 -3.55
CA LEU A 188 14.21 -10.77 -4.08
C LEU A 188 15.31 -10.42 -5.09
N LYS A 189 16.55 -10.78 -4.81
CA LYS A 189 17.67 -10.58 -5.73
C LYS A 189 17.45 -11.31 -7.08
N ARG A 190 16.99 -12.57 -7.04
CA ARG A 190 16.67 -13.31 -8.26
C ARG A 190 15.45 -12.70 -8.97
N LEU A 191 14.44 -12.31 -8.22
CA LEU A 191 13.22 -11.73 -8.78
C LEU A 191 13.47 -10.37 -9.46
N ALA A 192 14.37 -9.55 -8.92
CA ALA A 192 14.79 -8.31 -9.57
C ALA A 192 15.40 -8.55 -10.96
N GLN A 193 16.20 -9.62 -11.11
CA GLN A 193 16.74 -10.03 -12.41
C GLN A 193 15.64 -10.48 -13.37
N VAL A 194 14.65 -11.27 -12.87
CA VAL A 194 13.52 -11.71 -13.68
C VAL A 194 12.70 -10.52 -14.18
N TYR A 195 12.42 -9.56 -13.33
CA TYR A 195 11.69 -8.34 -13.74
C TYR A 195 12.46 -7.55 -14.81
N GLU A 196 13.77 -7.40 -14.64
CA GLU A 196 14.63 -6.75 -15.67
C GLU A 196 14.63 -7.53 -17.00
N GLU A 197 14.74 -8.87 -16.94
CA GLU A 197 14.70 -9.74 -18.13
C GLU A 197 13.36 -9.68 -18.87
N GLU A 198 12.22 -9.63 -18.13
CA GLU A 198 10.88 -9.69 -18.72
C GLU A 198 10.32 -8.32 -19.14
N THR A 199 10.65 -7.27 -18.39
CA THR A 199 10.02 -5.93 -18.57
C THR A 199 11.00 -4.83 -18.98
N GLY A 200 12.31 -5.06 -18.84
CA GLY A 200 13.36 -4.06 -19.03
C GLY A 200 13.49 -3.08 -17.85
N VAL A 201 12.71 -3.23 -16.78
CA VAL A 201 12.72 -2.33 -15.62
C VAL A 201 13.70 -2.83 -14.56
N VAL A 202 14.69 -2.01 -14.22
CA VAL A 202 15.67 -2.29 -13.16
C VAL A 202 15.09 -1.84 -11.82
N VAL A 203 14.19 -2.65 -11.24
CA VAL A 203 13.47 -2.30 -10.00
C VAL A 203 14.40 -2.01 -8.81
N GLY A 204 15.60 -2.59 -8.79
CA GLY A 204 16.61 -2.34 -7.77
C GLY A 204 17.15 -0.91 -7.74
N ASN A 205 17.00 -0.14 -8.82
CA ASN A 205 17.41 1.26 -8.89
C ASN A 205 16.30 2.24 -8.48
N ILE A 206 15.07 1.78 -8.33
CA ILE A 206 13.92 2.62 -7.97
C ILE A 206 13.90 2.79 -6.45
N GLU A 207 13.96 4.03 -5.98
CA GLU A 207 13.79 4.37 -4.57
C GLU A 207 12.37 4.03 -4.11
N GLY A 208 12.22 3.43 -2.93
CA GLY A 208 10.92 2.97 -2.44
C GLY A 208 10.44 1.62 -2.99
N SER A 209 11.12 1.03 -3.98
CA SER A 209 10.72 -0.24 -4.58
C SER A 209 10.66 -1.42 -3.61
N GLY A 210 11.33 -1.32 -2.45
CA GLY A 210 11.27 -2.30 -1.37
C GLY A 210 10.04 -2.20 -0.48
N ALA A 211 9.21 -1.18 -0.64
CA ALA A 211 7.99 -1.02 0.16
C ALA A 211 7.09 -2.26 0.06
N ALA A 212 6.45 -2.60 1.19
CA ALA A 212 5.62 -3.80 1.33
C ALA A 212 6.33 -5.11 0.90
N GLY A 213 7.61 -5.25 1.28
CA GLY A 213 8.38 -6.44 0.95
C GLY A 213 8.63 -6.62 -0.55
N GLY A 214 8.70 -5.50 -1.28
CA GLY A 214 8.95 -5.44 -2.70
C GLY A 214 7.69 -5.38 -3.58
N LEU A 215 6.48 -5.33 -3.02
CA LEU A 215 5.26 -5.14 -3.81
C LEU A 215 5.35 -3.91 -4.68
N ALA A 216 5.82 -2.77 -4.12
CA ALA A 216 5.99 -1.53 -4.87
C ALA A 216 6.88 -1.71 -6.11
N GLY A 217 8.02 -2.41 -5.96
CA GLY A 217 8.90 -2.73 -7.09
C GLY A 217 8.28 -3.68 -8.10
N GLY A 218 7.53 -4.70 -7.63
CA GLY A 218 6.78 -5.59 -8.52
C GLY A 218 5.77 -4.82 -9.37
N LEU A 219 4.98 -3.92 -8.76
CA LEU A 219 4.04 -3.08 -9.49
C LEU A 219 4.77 -2.08 -10.42
N ALA A 220 5.90 -1.51 -9.99
CA ALA A 220 6.71 -0.64 -10.83
C ALA A 220 7.23 -1.36 -12.08
N SER A 221 7.53 -2.67 -12.01
CA SER A 221 7.99 -3.45 -13.16
C SER A 221 6.96 -3.52 -14.29
N ILE A 222 5.68 -3.32 -13.98
CA ILE A 222 4.59 -3.27 -14.96
C ILE A 222 4.10 -1.86 -15.24
N GLY A 223 4.81 -0.83 -14.79
CA GLY A 223 4.55 0.56 -15.11
C GLY A 223 3.86 1.38 -14.02
N ALA A 224 3.74 0.87 -12.78
CA ALA A 224 3.25 1.68 -11.67
C ALA A 224 4.24 2.80 -11.31
N GLU A 225 3.70 3.97 -10.99
CA GLU A 225 4.45 5.10 -10.46
C GLU A 225 4.50 5.02 -8.93
N LEU A 226 5.69 5.20 -8.35
CA LEU A 226 5.90 5.28 -6.91
C LEU A 226 5.96 6.76 -6.51
N VAL A 227 5.10 7.16 -5.59
CA VAL A 227 4.99 8.55 -5.13
C VAL A 227 4.97 8.62 -3.60
N SER A 228 5.29 9.79 -3.07
CA SER A 228 5.08 10.06 -1.64
C SER A 228 3.59 9.93 -1.30
N GLY A 229 3.27 9.13 -0.28
CA GLY A 229 1.90 8.98 0.18
C GLY A 229 1.34 10.28 0.71
N PHE A 230 2.17 11.06 1.41
CA PHE A 230 1.78 12.37 1.91
C PHE A 230 1.43 13.35 0.77
N GLU A 231 2.29 13.47 -0.25
CA GLU A 231 2.06 14.35 -1.39
C GLU A 231 0.82 13.91 -2.18
N LEU A 232 0.67 12.61 -2.43
CA LEU A 232 -0.50 12.08 -3.11
C LEU A 232 -1.80 12.41 -2.38
N VAL A 233 -1.84 12.25 -1.05
CA VAL A 233 -3.02 12.58 -0.26
C VAL A 233 -3.29 14.08 -0.29
N ALA A 234 -2.24 14.92 -0.16
CA ALA A 234 -2.37 16.38 -0.22
C ALA A 234 -3.03 16.83 -1.54
N ASP A 235 -2.55 16.30 -2.67
CA ASP A 235 -3.10 16.58 -3.99
C ASP A 235 -4.56 16.12 -4.12
N GLU A 236 -4.87 14.88 -3.69
CA GLU A 236 -6.23 14.32 -3.80
C GLU A 236 -7.27 15.05 -2.95
N ILE A 237 -6.88 15.64 -1.82
CA ILE A 237 -7.76 16.43 -0.95
C ILE A 237 -7.72 17.94 -1.24
N GLY A 238 -6.86 18.38 -2.18
CA GLY A 238 -6.71 19.79 -2.56
C GLY A 238 -6.05 20.65 -1.47
N LEU A 239 -4.97 20.18 -0.88
CA LEU A 239 -4.22 20.86 0.18
C LEU A 239 -3.08 21.72 -0.41
N ASP A 240 -3.24 22.37 -1.53
CA ASP A 240 -2.27 23.25 -2.18
C ASP A 240 -2.12 24.63 -1.47
#